data_2f4886bc4ff55d81b94c977769a72d55
#
_entry.id   2f4886bc4ff55d81b94c977769a72d55
#
_cell.length_a   1.000
_cell.length_b   1.000
_cell.length_c   1.000
_cell.angle_alpha   90.00
_cell.angle_beta   90.00
_cell.angle_gamma   90.00
#
_symmetry.space_group_name_H-M   'P 1'
#
loop_
_entity.id
_entity.type
_entity.pdbx_description
1 polymer ?
#
loop_
_entity_poly.entity_id
_entity_poly.type
_entity_poly.pdbx_seq_one_letter_code
_entity_poly.pdbx_strand_id
1 'polypeptide(L)'
;MRKIIDTFGKYLVVALIMIAMFLFYTSVERKPLLAKDNTKFVKAVVIQNDNEDLQAAADLESGDSQEVVLRIKSGSHKGEEVKAYSLNGYLYGANCKVGTRVIANISEYNGNLSANVYNYDREPEIIALLAAFFGLMWLVGGKKGFNSVLALIFTFAVVVMMYIPMMYIGVSPFIAATLSVVIITLITFILLADFQKKSIGAMLGTIAGVVVSGLIALVFGHFGHVTGYNVDDIENLIYVGQNSKLDIGGMLFSGILIASLGAVMD
;
A
#
# COMPACT_ATOMS: atom_id res chain seq x y z
N MET A 1 13.72 -38.29 2.39
CA MET A 1 13.62 -37.67 3.72
C MET A 1 14.33 -36.31 3.77
N ARG A 2 15.63 -36.18 3.42
CA ARG A 2 16.40 -34.93 3.47
C ARG A 2 15.77 -33.80 2.64
N LYS A 3 15.32 -34.01 1.40
CA LYS A 3 14.63 -33.02 0.55
C LYS A 3 13.30 -32.49 1.13
N ILE A 4 12.57 -33.30 1.86
CA ILE A 4 11.28 -32.93 2.48
C ILE A 4 11.57 -32.03 3.68
N ILE A 5 12.59 -32.35 4.47
CA ILE A 5 13.04 -31.58 5.64
C ILE A 5 13.56 -30.22 5.18
N ASP A 6 14.35 -30.17 4.09
CA ASP A 6 14.87 -28.91 3.53
C ASP A 6 13.74 -28.02 2.98
N THR A 7 12.73 -28.62 2.33
CA THR A 7 11.57 -27.86 1.82
C THR A 7 10.71 -27.31 2.95
N PHE A 8 10.43 -28.13 3.98
CA PHE A 8 9.66 -27.69 5.13
C PHE A 8 10.39 -26.61 5.94
N GLY A 9 11.72 -26.75 6.07
CA GLY A 9 12.57 -25.77 6.74
C GLY A 9 12.53 -24.39 6.10
N LYS A 10 12.50 -24.30 4.77
CA LYS A 10 12.38 -23.02 4.04
C LYS A 10 11.10 -22.26 4.43
N TYR A 11 9.94 -22.93 4.38
CA TYR A 11 8.66 -22.30 4.71
C TYR A 11 8.55 -21.95 6.21
N LEU A 12 9.16 -22.75 7.08
CA LEU A 12 9.21 -22.48 8.51
C LEU A 12 10.01 -21.20 8.81
N VAL A 13 11.17 -21.03 8.16
CA VAL A 13 11.98 -19.80 8.29
C VAL A 13 11.20 -18.56 7.83
N VAL A 14 10.54 -18.64 6.68
CA VAL A 14 9.70 -17.55 6.17
C VAL A 14 8.57 -17.22 7.15
N ALA A 15 7.89 -18.24 7.69
CA ALA A 15 6.82 -18.06 8.66
C ALA A 15 7.32 -17.41 9.96
N LEU A 16 8.48 -17.83 10.48
CA LEU A 16 9.08 -17.25 11.69
C LEU A 16 9.43 -15.77 11.49
N ILE A 17 10.01 -15.42 10.33
CA ILE A 17 10.35 -14.02 10.02
C ILE A 17 9.06 -13.20 9.87
N MET A 18 8.02 -13.73 9.22
CA MET A 18 6.71 -13.06 9.11
C MET A 18 6.09 -12.81 10.49
N ILE A 19 6.15 -13.78 11.39
CA ILE A 19 5.66 -13.62 12.77
C ILE A 19 6.46 -12.54 13.50
N ALA A 20 7.79 -12.55 13.40
CA ALA A 20 8.64 -11.53 14.02
C ALA A 20 8.32 -10.13 13.48
N MET A 21 8.14 -9.98 12.17
CA MET A 21 7.74 -8.73 11.53
C MET A 21 6.34 -8.29 11.98
N PHE A 22 5.39 -9.22 12.10
CA PHE A 22 4.05 -8.90 12.59
C PHE A 22 4.07 -8.42 14.05
N LEU A 23 4.85 -9.06 14.92
CA LEU A 23 5.05 -8.61 16.30
C LEU A 23 5.70 -7.23 16.35
N PHE A 24 6.72 -6.98 15.53
CA PHE A 24 7.32 -5.64 15.41
C PHE A 24 6.31 -4.61 14.93
N TYR A 25 5.53 -4.94 13.88
CA TYR A 25 4.47 -4.08 13.36
C TYR A 25 3.43 -3.71 14.42
N THR A 26 3.03 -4.64 15.27
CA THR A 26 2.04 -4.39 16.34
C THR A 26 2.63 -3.63 17.52
N SER A 27 3.94 -3.70 17.75
CA SER A 27 4.63 -2.99 18.86
C SER A 27 4.90 -1.52 18.55
N VAL A 28 4.87 -1.11 17.28
CA VAL A 28 5.10 0.29 16.88
C VAL A 28 3.80 1.09 16.99
N GLU A 29 3.80 2.06 17.89
CA GLU A 29 2.69 3.00 18.06
C GLU A 29 2.63 3.95 16.86
N ARG A 30 1.52 3.91 16.12
CA ARG A 30 1.29 4.73 14.94
C ARG A 30 0.29 5.81 15.27
N LYS A 31 0.73 7.06 15.22
CA LYS A 31 -0.20 8.19 15.29
C LYS A 31 -1.02 8.24 14.00
N PRO A 32 -2.33 8.53 14.06
CA PRO A 32 -3.11 8.72 12.86
C PRO A 32 -2.52 9.84 12.01
N LEU A 33 -2.31 9.57 10.73
CA LEU A 33 -1.66 10.50 9.77
C LEU A 33 -2.51 11.74 9.50
N LEU A 34 -3.82 11.62 9.64
CA LEU A 34 -4.74 12.73 9.50
C LEU A 34 -5.16 13.21 10.88
N ALA A 35 -5.28 14.54 11.04
CA ALA A 35 -5.87 15.12 12.24
C ALA A 35 -7.20 14.41 12.51
N LYS A 36 -7.44 14.16 13.78
CA LYS A 36 -8.65 13.51 14.26
C LYS A 36 -9.82 14.49 14.14
N ASP A 37 -10.13 14.90 12.92
CA ASP A 37 -11.46 15.39 12.65
C ASP A 37 -12.42 14.21 12.88
N ASN A 38 -13.61 14.49 13.39
CA ASN A 38 -14.65 13.50 13.66
C ASN A 38 -15.13 12.75 12.41
N THR A 39 -14.28 12.67 11.38
CA THR A 39 -14.57 12.07 10.07
C THR A 39 -14.07 10.65 10.02
N LYS A 40 -14.95 9.72 9.64
CA LYS A 40 -14.63 8.29 9.45
C LYS A 40 -14.97 7.86 8.04
N PHE A 41 -14.06 7.14 7.41
CA PHE A 41 -14.33 6.50 6.13
C PHE A 41 -15.09 5.19 6.34
N VAL A 42 -16.21 5.05 5.62
CA VAL A 42 -17.04 3.84 5.66
C VAL A 42 -17.37 3.37 4.25
N LYS A 43 -17.59 2.07 4.11
CA LYS A 43 -18.15 1.51 2.88
C LYS A 43 -19.65 1.69 2.90
N ALA A 44 -20.21 2.12 1.77
CA ALA A 44 -21.65 2.32 1.61
C ALA A 44 -22.11 1.89 0.20
N VAL A 45 -23.42 1.77 0.06
CA VAL A 45 -24.07 1.50 -1.23
C VAL A 45 -25.13 2.56 -1.46
N VAL A 46 -25.17 3.10 -2.65
CA VAL A 46 -26.19 4.05 -3.09
C VAL A 46 -27.52 3.32 -3.22
N ILE A 47 -28.54 3.76 -2.49
CA ILE A 47 -29.89 3.16 -2.52
C ILE A 47 -30.90 4.06 -3.23
N GLN A 48 -30.65 5.37 -3.28
CA GLN A 48 -31.46 6.33 -3.99
C GLN A 48 -30.59 7.44 -4.54
N ASN A 49 -30.94 7.91 -5.73
CA ASN A 49 -30.31 9.06 -6.39
C ASN A 49 -31.45 10.00 -6.83
N ASP A 50 -31.50 11.19 -6.26
CA ASP A 50 -32.57 12.15 -6.55
C ASP A 50 -32.40 12.86 -7.90
N ASN A 51 -31.21 12.73 -8.52
CA ASN A 51 -30.86 13.38 -9.80
C ASN A 51 -30.55 12.34 -10.89
N GLU A 52 -31.47 11.39 -11.13
CA GLU A 52 -31.28 10.38 -12.20
C GLU A 52 -31.09 10.97 -13.60
N ASP A 53 -31.67 12.15 -13.86
CA ASP A 53 -31.59 12.83 -15.17
C ASP A 53 -30.21 13.42 -15.49
N LEU A 54 -29.33 13.59 -14.52
CA LEU A 54 -27.93 14.00 -14.74
C LEU A 54 -27.05 12.90 -15.31
N GLN A 55 -27.60 11.68 -15.50
CA GLN A 55 -26.86 10.54 -16.06
C GLN A 55 -26.50 10.69 -17.55
N ALA A 56 -27.15 11.59 -18.26
CA ALA A 56 -26.95 11.79 -19.69
C ALA A 56 -25.82 12.78 -20.03
N ALA A 57 -25.36 13.54 -19.07
CA ALA A 57 -24.35 14.56 -19.32
C ALA A 57 -22.93 14.00 -19.16
N ALA A 58 -22.39 13.47 -20.26
CA ALA A 58 -20.95 13.28 -20.44
C ALA A 58 -20.20 14.65 -20.34
N ASP A 59 -20.94 15.73 -20.21
CA ASP A 59 -20.50 17.12 -20.23
C ASP A 59 -20.73 17.83 -18.88
N LEU A 60 -20.80 17.09 -17.75
CA LEU A 60 -20.88 17.72 -16.43
C LEU A 60 -19.59 18.50 -16.19
N GLU A 61 -19.69 19.82 -16.27
CA GLU A 61 -18.62 20.71 -15.85
C GLU A 61 -18.22 20.37 -14.40
N SER A 62 -16.92 20.41 -14.13
CA SER A 62 -16.36 20.16 -12.81
C SER A 62 -17.02 21.09 -11.79
N GLY A 63 -17.91 20.56 -10.96
CA GLY A 63 -18.59 21.35 -9.91
C GLY A 63 -20.00 20.90 -9.57
N ASP A 64 -20.63 20.07 -10.39
CA ASP A 64 -21.96 19.56 -10.10
C ASP A 64 -21.93 18.48 -9.01
N SER A 65 -22.84 18.59 -8.04
CA SER A 65 -22.99 17.62 -6.96
C SER A 65 -24.26 16.80 -7.13
N GLN A 66 -24.18 15.49 -6.89
CA GLN A 66 -25.33 14.60 -6.81
C GLN A 66 -25.78 14.45 -5.35
N GLU A 67 -27.07 14.63 -5.08
CA GLU A 67 -27.65 14.24 -3.79
C GLU A 67 -28.09 12.78 -3.86
N VAL A 68 -27.59 11.96 -2.94
CA VAL A 68 -27.81 10.52 -2.90
C VAL A 68 -28.14 10.04 -1.50
N VAL A 69 -28.85 8.93 -1.39
CA VAL A 69 -29.05 8.24 -0.11
C VAL A 69 -28.12 7.03 -0.09
N LEU A 70 -27.31 6.95 0.96
CA LEU A 70 -26.36 5.86 1.17
C LEU A 70 -26.83 4.94 2.27
N ARG A 71 -26.72 3.64 2.06
CA ARG A 71 -26.80 2.63 3.13
C ARG A 71 -25.41 2.20 3.54
N ILE A 72 -25.05 2.48 4.80
CA ILE A 72 -23.73 2.20 5.36
C ILE A 72 -23.54 0.68 5.50
N LYS A 73 -22.40 0.16 5.03
CA LYS A 73 -22.06 -1.27 5.06
C LYS A 73 -20.99 -1.63 6.09
N SER A 74 -20.23 -0.63 6.58
CA SER A 74 -19.13 -0.85 7.55
C SER A 74 -19.12 0.21 8.65
N GLY A 75 -18.41 -0.06 9.75
CA GLY A 75 -18.26 0.88 10.86
C GLY A 75 -19.39 0.81 11.89
N SER A 76 -19.42 1.82 12.78
CA SER A 76 -20.37 1.91 13.92
C SER A 76 -21.82 2.11 13.50
N HIS A 77 -22.04 2.73 12.34
CA HIS A 77 -23.37 3.06 11.79
C HIS A 77 -23.82 2.08 10.71
N LYS A 78 -23.34 0.84 10.75
CA LYS A 78 -23.69 -0.19 9.76
C LYS A 78 -25.21 -0.44 9.73
N GLY A 79 -25.80 -0.32 8.54
CA GLY A 79 -27.22 -0.53 8.28
C GLY A 79 -28.05 0.76 8.27
N GLU A 80 -27.50 1.86 8.76
CA GLU A 80 -28.16 3.17 8.73
C GLU A 80 -28.18 3.76 7.31
N GLU A 81 -29.18 4.57 7.05
CA GLU A 81 -29.34 5.33 5.81
C GLU A 81 -29.05 6.79 6.08
N VAL A 82 -28.22 7.39 5.23
CA VAL A 82 -27.77 8.77 5.39
C VAL A 82 -27.81 9.48 4.04
N LYS A 83 -28.28 10.73 4.04
CA LYS A 83 -28.18 11.63 2.90
C LYS A 83 -26.71 12.04 2.72
N ALA A 84 -26.25 12.00 1.51
CA ALA A 84 -24.85 12.31 1.14
C ALA A 84 -24.79 13.09 -0.14
N TYR A 85 -23.73 13.84 -0.29
CA TYR A 85 -23.40 14.54 -1.53
C TYR A 85 -22.20 13.86 -2.18
N SER A 86 -22.28 13.65 -3.50
CA SER A 86 -21.17 13.23 -4.33
C SER A 86 -20.75 14.39 -5.22
N LEU A 87 -19.52 14.85 -5.05
CA LEU A 87 -18.93 15.82 -5.97
C LEU A 87 -18.53 15.07 -7.25
N ASN A 88 -18.94 15.60 -8.41
CA ASN A 88 -18.47 15.06 -9.70
C ASN A 88 -17.16 15.72 -10.07
N GLY A 89 -16.10 15.45 -9.28
CA GLY A 89 -14.77 16.01 -9.48
C GLY A 89 -13.78 14.97 -9.97
N TYR A 90 -12.68 15.42 -10.60
CA TYR A 90 -11.61 14.53 -11.07
C TYR A 90 -10.90 13.79 -9.93
N LEU A 91 -10.81 14.37 -8.74
CA LEU A 91 -10.07 13.82 -7.60
C LEU A 91 -10.98 13.13 -6.59
N TYR A 92 -12.16 13.69 -6.33
CA TYR A 92 -13.09 13.22 -5.30
C TYR A 92 -14.49 13.09 -5.88
N GLY A 93 -15.23 12.10 -5.34
CA GLY A 93 -16.59 11.82 -5.75
C GLY A 93 -16.71 10.63 -6.70
N ALA A 94 -17.93 10.30 -7.00
CA ALA A 94 -18.30 9.21 -7.90
C ALA A 94 -19.60 9.54 -8.60
N ASN A 95 -19.74 9.12 -9.86
CA ASN A 95 -21.05 9.11 -10.51
C ASN A 95 -21.90 8.00 -9.87
N CYS A 96 -22.83 8.40 -9.02
CA CYS A 96 -23.58 7.52 -8.16
C CYS A 96 -24.88 7.06 -8.84
N LYS A 97 -24.89 5.82 -9.34
CA LYS A 97 -26.12 5.12 -9.75
C LYS A 97 -26.62 4.28 -8.56
N VAL A 98 -27.93 3.99 -8.53
CA VAL A 98 -28.47 3.05 -7.55
C VAL A 98 -27.73 1.71 -7.64
N GLY A 99 -27.26 1.20 -6.50
CA GLY A 99 -26.43 0.00 -6.42
C GLY A 99 -24.92 0.24 -6.50
N THR A 100 -24.45 1.47 -6.80
CA THR A 100 -23.02 1.79 -6.80
C THR A 100 -22.41 1.64 -5.42
N ARG A 101 -21.30 0.92 -5.32
CA ARG A 101 -20.51 0.80 -4.09
C ARG A 101 -19.54 1.97 -3.98
N VAL A 102 -19.57 2.64 -2.84
CA VAL A 102 -18.77 3.84 -2.59
C VAL A 102 -18.10 3.79 -1.23
N ILE A 103 -17.01 4.52 -1.11
CA ILE A 103 -16.41 4.91 0.16
C ILE A 103 -16.97 6.29 0.48
N ALA A 104 -17.60 6.43 1.64
CA ALA A 104 -18.13 7.69 2.12
C ALA A 104 -17.35 8.16 3.35
N ASN A 105 -17.17 9.45 3.42
CA ASN A 105 -16.67 10.12 4.61
C ASN A 105 -17.86 10.57 5.45
N ILE A 106 -17.97 10.04 6.68
CA ILE A 106 -19.05 10.40 7.61
C ILE A 106 -18.46 11.26 8.73
N SER A 107 -19.18 12.32 9.05
CA SER A 107 -18.94 13.15 10.21
C SER A 107 -20.21 13.24 11.07
N GLU A 108 -20.04 13.10 12.38
CA GLU A 108 -21.10 13.22 13.35
C GLU A 108 -20.94 14.55 14.08
N TYR A 109 -21.94 15.43 13.94
CA TYR A 109 -21.98 16.71 14.63
C TYR A 109 -23.33 16.87 15.33
N ASN A 110 -23.33 17.03 16.65
CA ASN A 110 -24.53 17.20 17.47
C ASN A 110 -25.61 16.12 17.25
N GLY A 111 -25.21 14.86 17.03
CA GLY A 111 -26.13 13.75 16.78
C GLY A 111 -26.70 13.70 15.34
N ASN A 112 -26.31 14.62 14.47
CA ASN A 112 -26.64 14.57 13.05
C ASN A 112 -25.50 13.94 12.27
N LEU A 113 -25.82 12.92 11.49
CA LEU A 113 -24.89 12.25 10.58
C LEU A 113 -24.86 13.01 9.26
N SER A 114 -23.70 13.50 8.88
CA SER A 114 -23.43 14.08 7.57
C SER A 114 -22.48 13.16 6.81
N ALA A 115 -22.74 12.92 5.53
CA ALA A 115 -21.93 12.06 4.70
C ALA A 115 -21.60 12.73 3.37
N ASN A 116 -20.39 12.48 2.88
CA ASN A 116 -19.96 12.84 1.53
C ASN A 116 -19.36 11.63 0.85
N VAL A 117 -19.70 11.42 -0.41
CA VAL A 117 -19.08 10.37 -1.21
C VAL A 117 -17.64 10.77 -1.51
N TYR A 118 -16.70 9.92 -1.09
CA TYR A 118 -15.28 10.17 -1.32
C TYR A 118 -14.82 9.61 -2.68
N ASN A 119 -15.13 8.33 -2.95
CA ASN A 119 -14.78 7.69 -4.23
C ASN A 119 -15.54 6.34 -4.36
N TYR A 120 -15.36 5.67 -5.50
CA TYR A 120 -15.84 4.30 -5.68
C TYR A 120 -15.14 3.33 -4.72
N ASP A 121 -15.87 2.35 -4.20
CA ASP A 121 -15.27 1.19 -3.51
C ASP A 121 -14.78 0.18 -4.56
N ARG A 122 -13.49 0.28 -4.89
CA ARG A 122 -12.82 -0.60 -5.87
C ARG A 122 -12.16 -1.82 -5.22
N GLU A 123 -12.32 -2.00 -3.91
CA GLU A 123 -11.65 -3.10 -3.20
C GLU A 123 -11.96 -4.48 -3.78
N PRO A 124 -13.22 -4.85 -4.09
CA PRO A 124 -13.52 -6.18 -4.64
C PRO A 124 -12.87 -6.41 -6.01
N GLU A 125 -12.86 -5.38 -6.87
CA GLU A 125 -12.26 -5.45 -8.20
C GLU A 125 -10.73 -5.61 -8.09
N ILE A 126 -10.09 -4.89 -7.18
CA ILE A 126 -8.65 -5.02 -6.92
C ILE A 126 -8.33 -6.41 -6.36
N ILE A 127 -9.12 -6.91 -5.41
CA ILE A 127 -8.94 -8.27 -4.87
C ILE A 127 -9.11 -9.32 -5.96
N ALA A 128 -10.12 -9.18 -6.82
CA ALA A 128 -10.34 -10.11 -7.93
C ALA A 128 -9.16 -10.10 -8.93
N LEU A 129 -8.63 -8.91 -9.25
CA LEU A 129 -7.46 -8.76 -10.11
C LEU A 129 -6.21 -9.42 -9.51
N LEU A 130 -5.95 -9.17 -8.22
CA LEU A 130 -4.82 -9.79 -7.51
C LEU A 130 -4.96 -11.32 -7.43
N ALA A 131 -6.17 -11.82 -7.14
CA ALA A 131 -6.44 -13.25 -7.11
C ALA A 131 -6.24 -13.91 -8.48
N ALA A 132 -6.70 -13.26 -9.55
CA ALA A 132 -6.48 -13.71 -10.92
C ALA A 132 -4.98 -13.72 -11.27
N PHE A 133 -4.26 -12.66 -10.94
CA PHE A 133 -2.82 -12.56 -11.18
C PHE A 133 -2.04 -13.67 -10.45
N PHE A 134 -2.27 -13.85 -9.16
CA PHE A 134 -1.61 -14.90 -8.39
C PHE A 134 -2.02 -16.30 -8.83
N GLY A 135 -3.28 -16.48 -9.19
CA GLY A 135 -3.78 -17.74 -9.76
C GLY A 135 -3.09 -18.10 -11.07
N LEU A 136 -2.94 -17.15 -11.99
CA LEU A 136 -2.22 -17.33 -13.25
C LEU A 136 -0.74 -17.63 -13.02
N MET A 137 -0.07 -16.91 -12.13
CA MET A 137 1.33 -17.19 -11.77
C MET A 137 1.49 -18.64 -11.27
N TRP A 138 0.60 -19.09 -10.41
CA TRP A 138 0.64 -20.46 -9.89
C TRP A 138 0.34 -21.49 -10.98
N LEU A 139 -0.68 -21.26 -11.80
CA LEU A 139 -1.12 -22.18 -12.85
C LEU A 139 -0.03 -22.37 -13.92
N VAL A 140 0.60 -21.28 -14.37
CA VAL A 140 1.64 -21.31 -15.41
C VAL A 140 2.97 -21.81 -14.83
N GLY A 141 3.36 -21.31 -13.66
CA GLY A 141 4.66 -21.59 -13.05
C GLY A 141 4.70 -22.85 -12.17
N GLY A 142 3.56 -23.50 -11.87
CA GLY A 142 3.49 -24.65 -10.99
C GLY A 142 4.11 -24.36 -9.62
N LYS A 143 4.98 -25.25 -9.13
CA LYS A 143 5.66 -25.07 -7.84
C LYS A 143 6.57 -23.85 -7.79
N LYS A 144 7.23 -23.51 -8.90
CA LYS A 144 8.06 -22.30 -8.97
C LYS A 144 7.18 -21.04 -8.95
N GLY A 145 6.08 -21.06 -9.68
CA GLY A 145 5.10 -19.97 -9.65
C GLY A 145 4.51 -19.75 -8.26
N PHE A 146 4.17 -20.80 -7.53
CA PHE A 146 3.73 -20.70 -6.14
C PHE A 146 4.77 -20.05 -5.23
N ASN A 147 6.04 -20.46 -5.35
CA ASN A 147 7.13 -19.84 -4.58
C ASN A 147 7.32 -18.37 -4.95
N SER A 148 7.12 -18.00 -6.23
CA SER A 148 7.18 -16.60 -6.68
C SER A 148 6.05 -15.77 -6.08
N VAL A 149 4.83 -16.31 -6.01
CA VAL A 149 3.69 -15.66 -5.32
C VAL A 149 4.02 -15.44 -3.84
N LEU A 150 4.58 -16.46 -3.15
CA LEU A 150 4.99 -16.32 -1.76
C LEU A 150 6.09 -15.26 -1.57
N ALA A 151 7.08 -15.22 -2.45
CA ALA A 151 8.14 -14.21 -2.42
C ALA A 151 7.59 -12.80 -2.63
N LEU A 152 6.63 -12.64 -3.52
CA LEU A 152 5.98 -11.34 -3.78
C LEU A 152 5.15 -10.89 -2.58
N ILE A 153 4.32 -11.78 -2.00
CA ILE A 153 3.56 -11.47 -0.78
C ILE A 153 4.51 -11.12 0.36
N PHE A 154 5.62 -11.84 0.50
CA PHE A 154 6.64 -11.54 1.51
C PHE A 154 7.27 -10.17 1.29
N THR A 155 7.56 -9.78 0.05
CA THR A 155 8.10 -8.45 -0.29
C THR A 155 7.14 -7.35 0.16
N PHE A 156 5.85 -7.48 -0.15
CA PHE A 156 4.83 -6.55 0.34
C PHE A 156 4.76 -6.49 1.86
N ALA A 157 4.83 -7.65 2.51
CA ALA A 157 4.82 -7.73 3.97
C ALA A 157 6.03 -7.03 4.59
N VAL A 158 7.23 -7.17 4.02
CA VAL A 158 8.43 -6.45 4.50
C VAL A 158 8.25 -4.95 4.39
N VAL A 159 7.73 -4.46 3.26
CA VAL A 159 7.51 -3.02 3.07
C VAL A 159 6.49 -2.50 4.10
N VAL A 160 5.35 -3.18 4.25
CA VAL A 160 4.26 -2.70 5.13
C VAL A 160 4.57 -2.93 6.61
N MET A 161 5.14 -4.08 6.97
CA MET A 161 5.29 -4.49 8.38
C MET A 161 6.66 -4.16 8.98
N MET A 162 7.64 -3.84 8.16
CA MET A 162 8.99 -3.54 8.62
C MET A 162 9.46 -2.16 8.17
N TYR A 163 9.52 -1.88 6.86
CA TYR A 163 10.05 -0.63 6.35
C TYR A 163 9.26 0.59 6.83
N ILE A 164 7.95 0.60 6.65
CA ILE A 164 7.10 1.73 7.09
C ILE A 164 7.17 1.94 8.60
N PRO A 165 7.00 0.93 9.48
CA PRO A 165 7.13 1.12 10.92
C PRO A 165 8.51 1.61 11.37
N MET A 166 9.59 1.15 10.73
CA MET A 166 10.94 1.64 11.03
C MET A 166 11.06 3.14 10.80
N MET A 167 10.44 3.66 9.76
CA MET A 167 10.40 5.10 9.49
C MET A 167 9.60 5.86 10.55
N TYR A 168 8.47 5.31 11.03
CA TYR A 168 7.68 5.94 12.10
C TYR A 168 8.43 6.09 13.41
N ILE A 169 9.33 5.16 13.76
CA ILE A 169 10.18 5.27 14.95
C ILE A 169 11.41 6.16 14.74
N GLY A 170 11.58 6.74 13.53
CA GLY A 170 12.63 7.69 13.20
C GLY A 170 13.94 7.05 12.74
N VAL A 171 13.92 5.80 12.29
CA VAL A 171 15.08 5.19 11.61
C VAL A 171 15.26 5.88 10.26
N SER A 172 16.49 6.18 9.90
CA SER A 172 16.80 6.77 8.59
C SER A 172 16.21 5.91 7.47
N PRO A 173 15.48 6.53 6.51
CA PRO A 173 14.87 5.82 5.39
C PRO A 173 15.85 4.96 4.59
N PHE A 174 17.10 5.42 4.44
CA PHE A 174 18.15 4.67 3.78
C PHE A 174 18.49 3.37 4.53
N ILE A 175 18.64 3.41 5.86
CA ILE A 175 18.94 2.22 6.68
C ILE A 175 17.74 1.27 6.65
N ALA A 176 16.53 1.81 6.81
CA ALA A 176 15.29 1.02 6.77
C ALA A 176 15.12 0.30 5.42
N ALA A 177 15.36 1.00 4.30
CA ALA A 177 15.30 0.43 2.97
C ALA A 177 16.39 -0.62 2.75
N THR A 178 17.64 -0.34 3.12
CA THR A 178 18.76 -1.28 2.97
C THR A 178 18.50 -2.58 3.72
N LEU A 179 18.06 -2.51 4.98
CA LEU A 179 17.72 -3.70 5.76
C LEU A 179 16.56 -4.47 5.14
N SER A 180 15.53 -3.77 4.68
CA SER A 180 14.39 -4.38 4.00
C SER A 180 14.80 -5.11 2.73
N VAL A 181 15.62 -4.48 1.89
CA VAL A 181 16.15 -5.06 0.66
C VAL A 181 16.98 -6.32 0.93
N VAL A 182 17.84 -6.27 1.94
CA VAL A 182 18.65 -7.45 2.33
C VAL A 182 17.73 -8.61 2.73
N ILE A 183 16.73 -8.37 3.56
CA ILE A 183 15.78 -9.40 3.98
C ILE A 183 14.95 -9.94 2.81
N ILE A 184 14.43 -9.04 1.95
CA ILE A 184 13.70 -9.43 0.74
C ILE A 184 14.57 -10.33 -0.13
N THR A 185 15.81 -9.91 -0.42
CA THR A 185 16.74 -10.65 -1.25
C THR A 185 17.01 -12.04 -0.66
N LEU A 186 17.37 -12.12 0.62
CA LEU A 186 17.65 -13.39 1.28
C LEU A 186 16.48 -14.35 1.17
N ILE A 187 15.27 -13.90 1.51
CA ILE A 187 14.08 -14.77 1.49
C ILE A 187 13.67 -15.14 0.08
N THR A 188 13.74 -14.21 -0.87
CA THR A 188 13.44 -14.50 -2.28
C THR A 188 14.37 -15.57 -2.82
N PHE A 189 15.67 -15.48 -2.56
CA PHE A 189 16.63 -16.52 -2.96
C PHE A 189 16.40 -17.85 -2.24
N ILE A 190 16.02 -17.87 -0.96
CA ILE A 190 15.65 -19.08 -0.23
C ILE A 190 14.42 -19.76 -0.86
N LEU A 191 13.44 -18.98 -1.31
CA LEU A 191 12.21 -19.49 -1.90
C LEU A 191 12.39 -19.97 -3.35
N LEU A 192 13.10 -19.18 -4.18
CA LEU A 192 13.17 -19.38 -5.63
C LEU A 192 14.39 -20.19 -6.07
N ALA A 193 15.53 -20.01 -5.40
CA ALA A 193 16.77 -20.65 -5.79
C ALA A 193 17.08 -21.86 -4.89
N ASP A 194 17.67 -22.90 -5.51
CA ASP A 194 18.33 -23.94 -4.74
C ASP A 194 19.65 -23.39 -4.20
N PHE A 195 20.09 -23.84 -2.99
CA PHE A 195 21.34 -23.44 -2.36
C PHE A 195 22.57 -23.96 -3.14
N GLN A 196 22.80 -23.37 -4.30
CA GLN A 196 23.98 -23.61 -5.13
C GLN A 196 24.96 -22.44 -5.01
N LYS A 197 26.25 -22.68 -5.23
CA LYS A 197 27.28 -21.63 -5.22
C LYS A 197 26.95 -20.47 -6.16
N LYS A 198 26.32 -20.78 -7.30
CA LYS A 198 25.88 -19.78 -8.29
C LYS A 198 24.79 -18.87 -7.71
N SER A 199 23.82 -19.41 -6.98
CA SER A 199 22.73 -18.64 -6.37
C SER A 199 23.25 -17.73 -5.25
N ILE A 200 24.23 -18.18 -4.46
CA ILE A 200 24.87 -17.37 -3.43
C ILE A 200 25.63 -16.18 -4.08
N GLY A 201 26.35 -16.43 -5.17
CA GLY A 201 27.04 -15.37 -5.91
C GLY A 201 26.07 -14.31 -6.46
N ALA A 202 24.93 -14.74 -7.03
CA ALA A 202 23.89 -13.85 -7.51
C ALA A 202 23.27 -13.02 -6.36
N MET A 203 22.94 -13.65 -5.24
CA MET A 203 22.41 -12.98 -4.04
C MET A 203 23.36 -11.88 -3.52
N LEU A 204 24.65 -12.21 -3.38
CA LEU A 204 25.65 -11.24 -2.94
C LEU A 204 25.81 -10.10 -3.96
N GLY A 205 25.78 -10.41 -5.25
CA GLY A 205 25.83 -9.44 -6.34
C GLY A 205 24.61 -8.49 -6.29
N THR A 206 23.41 -9.02 -6.09
CA THR A 206 22.18 -8.23 -5.94
C THR A 206 22.27 -7.28 -4.75
N ILE A 207 22.65 -7.78 -3.57
CA ILE A 207 22.77 -6.94 -2.37
C ILE A 207 23.83 -5.85 -2.58
N ALA A 208 25.00 -6.19 -3.12
CA ALA A 208 26.06 -5.23 -3.40
C ALA A 208 25.61 -4.19 -4.45
N GLY A 209 24.94 -4.61 -5.52
CA GLY A 209 24.43 -3.73 -6.56
C GLY A 209 23.42 -2.72 -6.02
N VAL A 210 22.47 -3.16 -5.19
CA VAL A 210 21.49 -2.26 -4.58
C VAL A 210 22.15 -1.28 -3.59
N VAL A 211 23.08 -1.75 -2.75
CA VAL A 211 23.81 -0.86 -1.83
C VAL A 211 24.62 0.20 -2.60
N VAL A 212 25.34 -0.20 -3.64
CA VAL A 212 26.10 0.74 -4.51
C VAL A 212 25.15 1.73 -5.21
N SER A 213 24.04 1.27 -5.76
CA SER A 213 23.01 2.12 -6.36
C SER A 213 22.48 3.16 -5.37
N GLY A 214 22.19 2.74 -4.14
CA GLY A 214 21.73 3.63 -3.09
C GLY A 214 22.78 4.67 -2.68
N LEU A 215 24.04 4.27 -2.56
CA LEU A 215 25.13 5.21 -2.26
C LEU A 215 25.30 6.24 -3.40
N ILE A 216 25.24 5.80 -4.65
CA ILE A 216 25.27 6.70 -5.81
C ILE A 216 24.08 7.66 -5.76
N ALA A 217 22.88 7.17 -5.50
CA ALA A 217 21.69 8.01 -5.39
C ALA A 217 21.82 9.07 -4.29
N LEU A 218 22.36 8.72 -3.10
CA LEU A 218 22.62 9.66 -2.02
C LEU A 218 23.64 10.73 -2.43
N VAL A 219 24.76 10.33 -3.03
CA VAL A 219 25.82 11.25 -3.46
C VAL A 219 25.30 12.23 -4.51
N PHE A 220 24.69 11.73 -5.58
CA PHE A 220 24.17 12.59 -6.65
C PHE A 220 22.93 13.39 -6.21
N GLY A 221 22.10 12.84 -5.32
CA GLY A 221 20.99 13.56 -4.72
C GLY A 221 21.46 14.77 -3.91
N HIS A 222 22.55 14.59 -3.14
CA HIS A 222 23.12 15.69 -2.36
C HIS A 222 23.71 16.79 -3.29
N PHE A 223 24.51 16.41 -4.29
CA PHE A 223 25.07 17.37 -5.25
C PHE A 223 24.01 18.01 -6.16
N GLY A 224 22.98 17.27 -6.53
CA GLY A 224 21.87 17.75 -7.35
C GLY A 224 20.82 18.54 -6.57
N HIS A 225 21.02 18.73 -5.26
CA HIS A 225 20.01 19.37 -4.37
C HIS A 225 18.61 18.76 -4.48
N VAL A 226 18.53 17.46 -4.69
CA VAL A 226 17.26 16.72 -4.78
C VAL A 226 16.72 16.54 -3.37
N THR A 227 15.70 17.33 -3.03
CA THR A 227 15.16 17.38 -1.67
C THR A 227 14.03 16.37 -1.40
N GLY A 228 13.49 15.73 -2.45
CA GLY A 228 12.35 14.83 -2.34
C GLY A 228 10.99 15.52 -2.14
N TYR A 229 10.98 16.86 -2.10
CA TYR A 229 9.74 17.64 -1.91
C TYR A 229 9.02 17.98 -3.22
N ASN A 230 9.58 17.62 -4.37
CA ASN A 230 8.99 17.88 -5.70
C ASN A 230 8.14 16.68 -6.17
N VAL A 231 7.15 16.31 -5.38
CA VAL A 231 6.18 15.24 -5.71
C VAL A 231 4.77 15.79 -5.59
N ASP A 232 3.85 15.22 -6.34
CA ASP A 232 2.43 15.55 -6.22
C ASP A 232 1.94 15.21 -4.81
N ASP A 233 0.95 15.96 -4.31
CA ASP A 233 0.39 15.83 -2.96
C ASP A 233 1.41 16.03 -1.80
N ILE A 234 2.47 16.79 -2.04
CA ILE A 234 3.52 17.06 -1.06
C ILE A 234 2.97 17.67 0.23
N GLU A 235 1.88 18.45 0.18
CA GLU A 235 1.27 19.07 1.34
C GLU A 235 0.81 18.03 2.38
N ASN A 236 0.21 16.94 1.92
CA ASN A 236 -0.19 15.83 2.76
C ASN A 236 1.03 15.13 3.40
N LEU A 237 2.11 14.96 2.63
CA LEU A 237 3.36 14.39 3.13
C LEU A 237 4.06 15.31 4.15
N ILE A 238 4.05 16.61 3.92
CA ILE A 238 4.61 17.60 4.86
C ILE A 238 3.84 17.55 6.19
N TYR A 239 2.50 17.51 6.14
CA TYR A 239 1.67 17.38 7.34
C TYR A 239 2.00 16.11 8.13
N VAL A 240 2.15 14.99 7.44
CA VAL A 240 2.59 13.72 8.03
C VAL A 240 3.97 13.85 8.65
N GLY A 241 4.93 14.46 7.95
CA GLY A 241 6.30 14.68 8.41
C GLY A 241 6.38 15.57 9.65
N GLN A 242 5.55 16.62 9.74
CA GLN A 242 5.48 17.52 10.90
C GLN A 242 4.92 16.83 12.16
N ASN A 243 4.01 15.87 11.98
CA ASN A 243 3.37 15.13 13.06
C ASN A 243 4.05 13.79 13.40
N SER A 244 5.09 13.42 12.67
CA SER A 244 5.87 12.21 12.83
C SER A 244 7.37 12.51 12.73
N LYS A 245 8.21 11.51 12.99
CA LYS A 245 9.68 11.62 12.80
C LYS A 245 10.10 11.25 11.37
N LEU A 246 9.19 11.33 10.40
CA LEU A 246 9.45 10.92 9.02
C LEU A 246 10.36 11.92 8.30
N ASP A 247 11.45 11.41 7.73
CA ASP A 247 12.32 12.15 6.84
C ASP A 247 11.78 11.99 5.39
N ILE A 248 11.05 13.01 4.93
CA ILE A 248 10.43 13.01 3.59
C ILE A 248 11.49 13.00 2.49
N GLY A 249 12.58 13.74 2.68
CA GLY A 249 13.69 13.78 1.71
C GLY A 249 14.33 12.40 1.54
N GLY A 250 14.57 11.71 2.66
CA GLY A 250 15.12 10.36 2.64
C GLY A 250 14.18 9.31 2.05
N MET A 251 12.87 9.55 2.05
CA MET A 251 11.89 8.62 1.44
C MET A 251 12.07 8.47 -0.06
N LEU A 252 12.40 9.53 -0.78
CA LEU A 252 12.67 9.45 -2.21
C LEU A 252 13.85 8.51 -2.51
N PHE A 253 14.96 8.66 -1.79
CA PHE A 253 16.15 7.82 -1.97
C PHE A 253 15.89 6.37 -1.58
N SER A 254 15.11 6.14 -0.54
CA SER A 254 14.71 4.79 -0.16
C SER A 254 13.79 4.14 -1.19
N GLY A 255 12.90 4.92 -1.81
CA GLY A 255 12.08 4.48 -2.94
C GLY A 255 12.93 4.03 -4.13
N ILE A 256 13.98 4.78 -4.47
CA ILE A 256 14.94 4.42 -5.52
C ILE A 256 15.66 3.10 -5.17
N LEU A 257 16.06 2.91 -3.90
CA LEU A 257 16.67 1.66 -3.44
C LEU A 257 15.76 0.44 -3.62
N ILE A 258 14.50 0.56 -3.21
CA ILE A 258 13.52 -0.51 -3.32
C ILE A 258 13.21 -0.79 -4.81
N ALA A 259 13.09 0.24 -5.63
CA ALA A 259 12.86 0.10 -7.07
C ALA A 259 14.07 -0.54 -7.79
N SER A 260 15.30 -0.19 -7.40
CA SER A 260 16.51 -0.76 -7.98
C SER A 260 16.66 -2.25 -7.68
N LEU A 261 16.09 -2.73 -6.57
CA LEU A 261 16.06 -4.16 -6.25
C LEU A 261 15.38 -4.96 -7.37
N GLY A 262 14.22 -4.50 -7.87
CA GLY A 262 13.53 -5.15 -8.98
C GLY A 262 14.43 -5.25 -10.22
N ALA A 263 15.06 -4.13 -10.61
CA ALA A 263 15.92 -4.08 -11.79
C ALA A 263 17.20 -4.96 -11.67
N VAL A 264 17.75 -5.09 -10.47
CA VAL A 264 18.98 -5.89 -10.25
C VAL A 264 18.69 -7.39 -10.09
N MET A 265 17.48 -7.75 -9.62
CA MET A 265 17.09 -9.16 -9.46
C MET A 265 16.75 -9.85 -10.78
N ASP A 266 16.30 -9.11 -11.79
CA ASP A 266 15.99 -9.63 -13.13
C ASP A 266 17.27 -9.86 -13.96
#